data_e63dfd1dd63d570a668cd88a4ec8f979
#
_entry.id   e63dfd1dd63d570a668cd88a4ec8f979
#
_cell.length_a   1.000
_cell.length_b   1.000
_cell.length_c   1.000
_cell.angle_alpha   90.00
_cell.angle_beta   90.00
_cell.angle_gamma   90.00
#
_symmetry.space_group_name_H-M   'P 1'
#
loop_
_entity.id
_entity.type
_entity.pdbx_description
1 polymer ?
#
loop_
_entity_poly.entity_id
_entity_poly.type
_entity_poly.pdbx_seq_one_letter_code
_entity_poly.pdbx_strand_id
1 'polypeptide(L)'
;RRDTWLVWLAFACGLALAHMVTVLLVVPALAWFVLREEPGVWRRSRLLGAMVAVGLLPLVSYAYVYVRGAAHPEWWGQGAWPDAWHWFWDFVSTRQGREELTWTLGPFTEEFPWLIVREMAWPGLVAGLVGIGAMDRRWRGLLVGTLASYFAFCYVDRYGNWYQVWMPMYAVLVLGMVVLASRLEAWSRARWPGDWRGVLVQGAVAVGLVALAANRLVTWWPLADQRGRPEDEGLWPGLAIVAENPAPGAAVLGREEEFLSLQYVTQIWGRRPDVQAVSADEARAILASGARPLYATAAALPIVFGEVAPEARLDGAGLVLVRVHRGGAVAEDEPHAAAHFLQQRLGGGLELWAYALEPGCRLAEAARRWFLGESEVRDGVVHLTIWWRAEGVPDADYSVSVRAMRGEALVQAGGGLVQQDRAAPVWGGYPTGRWEPGEVVRDDYLLDWAGAWPYDGLAVVVYRREGEGFANLAEVRLVVRPEDGACR
;
A
#
# COMPACT_ATOMS: atom_id res chain seq x y z
N ARG A 1 0.87 11.15 49.69
CA ARG A 1 -0.05 11.19 48.55
C ARG A 1 0.57 11.76 47.28
N ARG A 2 1.36 12.87 47.31
CA ARG A 2 2.00 13.46 46.14
C ARG A 2 3.03 12.52 45.49
N ASP A 3 3.88 11.91 46.29
CA ASP A 3 4.92 10.98 45.81
C ASP A 3 4.30 9.77 45.10
N THR A 4 3.15 9.26 45.61
CA THR A 4 2.41 8.18 44.98
C THR A 4 1.91 8.56 43.58
N TRP A 5 1.43 9.80 43.39
CA TRP A 5 1.00 10.29 42.08
C TRP A 5 2.15 10.45 41.10
N LEU A 6 3.34 10.86 41.54
CA LEU A 6 4.53 10.92 40.70
C LEU A 6 4.96 9.53 40.22
N VAL A 7 4.88 8.52 41.07
CA VAL A 7 5.16 7.12 40.69
C VAL A 7 4.13 6.62 39.67
N TRP A 8 2.83 6.88 39.88
CA TRP A 8 1.79 6.56 38.90
C TRP A 8 1.96 7.29 37.57
N LEU A 9 2.38 8.56 37.61
CA LEU A 9 2.69 9.32 36.40
C LEU A 9 3.85 8.68 35.64
N ALA A 10 4.91 8.25 36.33
CA ALA A 10 6.03 7.54 35.71
C ALA A 10 5.58 6.21 35.09
N PHE A 11 4.72 5.44 35.78
CA PHE A 11 4.14 4.23 35.22
C PHE A 11 3.34 4.51 33.93
N ALA A 12 2.47 5.52 33.95
CA ALA A 12 1.67 5.91 32.79
C ALA A 12 2.55 6.36 31.60
N CYS A 13 3.64 7.09 31.88
CA CYS A 13 4.61 7.45 30.85
C CYS A 13 5.32 6.21 30.26
N GLY A 14 5.71 5.26 31.12
CA GLY A 14 6.30 4.00 30.67
C GLY A 14 5.36 3.15 29.85
N LEU A 15 4.07 3.06 30.26
CA LEU A 15 3.04 2.36 29.52
C LEU A 15 2.80 3.00 28.14
N ALA A 16 2.72 4.32 28.08
CA ALA A 16 2.56 5.06 26.84
C ALA A 16 3.79 4.88 25.93
N LEU A 17 5.00 4.89 26.49
CA LEU A 17 6.24 4.64 25.76
C LEU A 17 6.33 3.22 25.22
N ALA A 18 5.84 2.21 25.96
CA ALA A 18 5.76 0.84 25.49
C ALA A 18 4.80 0.66 24.31
N HIS A 19 3.83 1.58 24.16
CA HIS A 19 2.90 1.58 23.04
C HIS A 19 3.41 2.41 21.85
N MET A 20 3.96 3.59 22.12
CA MET A 20 4.38 4.53 21.05
C MET A 20 5.58 5.38 21.50
N VAL A 21 6.70 5.23 20.81
CA VAL A 21 7.95 5.94 21.15
C VAL A 21 7.83 7.46 21.09
N THR A 22 6.98 8.00 20.23
CA THR A 22 6.76 9.45 20.08
C THR A 22 6.17 10.13 21.33
N VAL A 23 5.68 9.35 22.32
CA VAL A 23 5.32 9.89 23.65
C VAL A 23 6.50 10.54 24.35
N LEU A 24 7.74 10.20 24.01
CA LEU A 24 8.93 10.92 24.49
C LEU A 24 8.87 12.43 24.22
N LEU A 25 8.14 12.87 23.22
CA LEU A 25 7.95 14.29 22.90
C LEU A 25 7.18 15.08 24.00
N VAL A 26 6.41 14.40 24.84
CA VAL A 26 5.74 14.99 26.01
C VAL A 26 6.73 15.20 27.15
N VAL A 27 7.76 14.36 27.25
CA VAL A 27 8.64 14.28 28.42
C VAL A 27 9.31 15.60 28.77
N PRO A 28 9.86 16.40 27.84
CA PRO A 28 10.49 17.68 28.19
C PRO A 28 9.51 18.65 28.87
N ALA A 29 8.31 18.80 28.33
CA ALA A 29 7.29 19.69 28.88
C ALA A 29 6.78 19.19 30.25
N LEU A 30 6.61 17.87 30.37
CA LEU A 30 6.17 17.23 31.60
C LEU A 30 7.24 17.32 32.71
N ALA A 31 8.50 17.06 32.39
CA ALA A 31 9.61 17.20 33.31
C ALA A 31 9.72 18.66 33.84
N TRP A 32 9.63 19.63 32.92
CA TRP A 32 9.59 21.02 33.30
C TRP A 32 8.42 21.34 34.23
N PHE A 33 7.23 20.84 33.94
CA PHE A 33 6.05 21.01 34.77
C PHE A 33 6.24 20.42 36.17
N VAL A 34 6.72 19.16 36.26
CA VAL A 34 6.97 18.47 37.55
C VAL A 34 8.03 19.22 38.37
N LEU A 35 9.14 19.61 37.74
CA LEU A 35 10.21 20.38 38.42
C LEU A 35 9.74 21.73 38.93
N ARG A 36 8.81 22.36 38.25
CA ARG A 36 8.21 23.62 38.65
C ARG A 36 7.24 23.49 39.82
N GLU A 37 6.39 22.44 39.81
CA GLU A 37 5.41 22.19 40.86
C GLU A 37 6.06 21.57 42.12
N GLU A 38 7.12 20.80 41.95
CA GLU A 38 7.85 20.12 43.03
C GLU A 38 9.36 20.33 42.87
N PRO A 39 9.87 21.54 43.15
CA PRO A 39 11.29 21.88 42.93
C PRO A 39 12.28 21.00 43.69
N GLY A 40 11.84 20.31 44.74
CA GLY A 40 12.69 19.41 45.55
C GLY A 40 12.70 17.95 45.05
N VAL A 41 11.97 17.59 43.98
CA VAL A 41 11.84 16.21 43.54
C VAL A 41 13.16 15.58 43.14
N TRP A 42 14.06 16.35 42.49
CA TRP A 42 15.37 15.88 42.05
C TRP A 42 16.33 15.52 43.19
N ARG A 43 16.07 15.98 44.43
CA ARG A 43 16.85 15.65 45.63
C ARG A 43 16.35 14.37 46.34
N ARG A 44 15.21 13.82 45.94
CA ARG A 44 14.59 12.63 46.54
C ARG A 44 15.02 11.38 45.76
N SER A 45 16.27 10.95 45.94
CA SER A 45 16.86 9.84 45.16
C SER A 45 16.04 8.54 45.21
N ARG A 46 15.45 8.20 46.38
CA ARG A 46 14.57 7.02 46.53
C ARG A 46 13.30 7.14 45.71
N LEU A 47 12.67 8.31 45.64
CA LEU A 47 11.50 8.57 44.83
C LEU A 47 11.86 8.49 43.35
N LEU A 48 12.94 9.11 42.93
CA LEU A 48 13.43 9.04 41.54
C LEU A 48 13.75 7.60 41.13
N GLY A 49 14.40 6.83 42.00
CA GLY A 49 14.66 5.41 41.75
C GLY A 49 13.36 4.60 41.59
N ALA A 50 12.35 4.86 42.44
CA ALA A 50 11.04 4.23 42.31
C ALA A 50 10.32 4.64 41.02
N MET A 51 10.37 5.93 40.65
CA MET A 51 9.78 6.43 39.39
C MET A 51 10.45 5.77 38.16
N VAL A 52 11.77 5.67 38.14
CA VAL A 52 12.51 4.99 37.05
C VAL A 52 12.14 3.53 37.00
N ALA A 53 12.20 2.79 38.12
CA ALA A 53 11.89 1.38 38.16
C ALA A 53 10.45 1.07 37.69
N VAL A 54 9.48 1.85 38.18
CA VAL A 54 8.06 1.68 37.82
C VAL A 54 7.79 2.16 36.39
N GLY A 55 8.45 3.20 35.93
CA GLY A 55 8.37 3.67 34.55
C GLY A 55 8.95 2.71 33.51
N LEU A 56 9.99 1.94 33.90
CA LEU A 56 10.56 0.91 33.03
C LEU A 56 9.77 -0.39 33.03
N LEU A 57 8.91 -0.63 34.04
CA LEU A 57 8.15 -1.88 34.17
C LEU A 57 7.32 -2.22 32.94
N PRO A 58 6.55 -1.32 32.32
CA PRO A 58 5.79 -1.64 31.10
C PRO A 58 6.66 -2.04 29.92
N LEU A 59 7.92 -1.56 29.85
CA LEU A 59 8.86 -1.91 28.77
C LEU A 59 9.29 -3.39 28.80
N VAL A 60 9.02 -4.10 29.90
CA VAL A 60 9.21 -5.57 29.96
C VAL A 60 8.37 -6.29 28.89
N SER A 61 7.28 -5.67 28.41
CA SER A 61 6.51 -6.18 27.27
C SER A 61 7.34 -6.36 25.99
N TYR A 62 8.43 -5.61 25.81
CA TYR A 62 9.35 -5.81 24.70
C TYR A 62 10.09 -7.16 24.76
N ALA A 63 10.22 -7.77 25.93
CA ALA A 63 10.73 -9.13 26.04
C ALA A 63 9.84 -10.13 25.28
N TYR A 64 8.52 -9.92 25.28
CA TYR A 64 7.60 -10.72 24.47
C TYR A 64 7.87 -10.56 22.97
N VAL A 65 8.09 -9.31 22.51
CA VAL A 65 8.42 -9.03 21.10
C VAL A 65 9.72 -9.75 20.71
N TYR A 66 10.75 -9.65 21.55
CA TYR A 66 12.01 -10.36 21.32
C TYR A 66 11.84 -11.87 21.21
N VAL A 67 11.16 -12.48 22.21
CA VAL A 67 10.97 -13.95 22.26
C VAL A 67 10.17 -14.43 21.03
N ARG A 68 9.13 -13.71 20.67
CA ARG A 68 8.32 -14.05 19.49
C ARG A 68 9.08 -13.88 18.19
N GLY A 69 9.78 -12.74 18.01
CA GLY A 69 10.59 -12.52 16.82
C GLY A 69 11.76 -13.50 16.70
N ALA A 70 12.40 -13.87 17.80
CA ALA A 70 13.46 -14.89 17.77
C ALA A 70 12.95 -16.29 17.39
N ALA A 71 11.69 -16.60 17.74
CA ALA A 71 11.04 -17.86 17.36
C ALA A 71 10.51 -17.87 15.91
N HIS A 72 10.34 -16.70 15.30
CA HIS A 72 9.73 -16.50 13.99
C HIS A 72 10.54 -15.53 13.13
N PRO A 73 11.73 -15.93 12.64
CA PRO A 73 12.56 -15.07 11.80
C PRO A 73 11.83 -14.58 10.53
N GLU A 74 10.90 -15.36 10.02
CA GLU A 74 10.05 -15.03 8.88
C GLU A 74 9.15 -13.79 9.10
N TRP A 75 9.03 -13.32 10.35
CA TRP A 75 8.24 -12.13 10.68
C TRP A 75 9.07 -10.84 10.74
N TRP A 76 10.38 -10.91 10.51
CA TRP A 76 11.23 -9.72 10.65
C TRP A 76 10.98 -8.66 9.59
N GLY A 77 10.28 -9.01 8.51
CA GLY A 77 10.00 -8.10 7.40
C GLY A 77 11.15 -8.03 6.40
N GLN A 78 11.18 -6.97 5.62
CA GLN A 78 12.23 -6.76 4.62
C GLN A 78 13.48 -6.20 5.28
N GLY A 79 14.54 -6.96 5.28
CA GLY A 79 15.85 -6.56 5.81
C GLY A 79 16.74 -7.78 6.04
N ALA A 80 18.06 -7.56 6.06
CA ALA A 80 19.04 -8.58 6.36
C ALA A 80 19.60 -8.35 7.77
N TRP A 81 19.15 -9.12 8.73
CA TRP A 81 19.69 -9.12 10.08
C TRP A 81 20.43 -10.42 10.34
N PRO A 82 21.63 -10.36 10.95
CA PRO A 82 22.43 -11.56 11.24
C PRO A 82 21.78 -12.44 12.31
N ASP A 83 20.97 -11.88 13.19
CA ASP A 83 20.28 -12.57 14.29
C ASP A 83 19.11 -11.76 14.85
N ALA A 84 18.32 -12.42 15.72
CA ALA A 84 17.16 -11.83 16.39
C ALA A 84 17.51 -10.61 17.28
N TRP A 85 18.72 -10.53 17.80
CA TRP A 85 19.15 -9.41 18.65
C TRP A 85 19.32 -8.14 17.84
N HIS A 86 19.96 -8.23 16.67
CA HIS A 86 20.12 -7.09 15.76
C HIS A 86 18.78 -6.63 15.21
N TRP A 87 17.93 -7.57 14.76
CA TRP A 87 16.56 -7.25 14.36
C TRP A 87 15.79 -6.53 15.46
N PHE A 88 15.80 -7.07 16.68
CA PHE A 88 15.06 -6.51 17.81
C PHE A 88 15.48 -5.06 18.10
N TRP A 89 16.78 -4.79 18.13
CA TRP A 89 17.27 -3.44 18.40
C TRP A 89 16.97 -2.47 17.25
N ASP A 90 17.05 -2.90 16.01
CA ASP A 90 16.63 -2.07 14.88
C ASP A 90 15.13 -1.76 14.93
N PHE A 91 14.31 -2.75 15.25
CA PHE A 91 12.87 -2.58 15.44
C PHE A 91 12.54 -1.61 16.59
N VAL A 92 13.06 -1.87 17.79
CA VAL A 92 12.78 -1.04 18.98
C VAL A 92 13.34 0.37 18.86
N SER A 93 14.51 0.52 18.23
CA SER A 93 15.12 1.84 18.01
C SER A 93 14.50 2.62 16.86
N THR A 94 13.51 2.06 16.18
CA THR A 94 12.83 2.69 15.02
C THR A 94 13.82 3.23 13.99
N ARG A 95 14.82 2.42 13.62
CA ARG A 95 15.89 2.81 12.70
C ARG A 95 15.32 3.36 11.39
N GLN A 96 14.37 2.67 10.81
CA GLN A 96 13.71 3.06 9.58
C GLN A 96 13.08 4.47 9.71
N GLY A 97 12.28 4.72 10.77
CA GLY A 97 11.68 6.04 10.98
C GLY A 97 12.69 7.15 11.24
N ARG A 98 13.92 6.84 11.72
CA ARG A 98 14.97 7.85 11.89
C ARG A 98 15.65 8.23 10.58
N GLU A 99 15.70 7.34 9.63
CA GLU A 99 16.24 7.61 8.30
C GLU A 99 15.32 8.54 7.48
N GLU A 100 14.04 8.62 7.85
CA GLU A 100 13.05 9.51 7.25
C GLU A 100 13.11 10.97 7.80
N LEU A 101 13.85 11.23 8.88
CA LEU A 101 13.97 12.57 9.43
C LEU A 101 14.85 13.47 8.55
N THR A 102 14.28 14.56 8.07
CA THR A 102 15.01 15.58 7.33
C THR A 102 15.22 16.84 8.18
N TRP A 103 16.47 17.19 8.43
CA TRP A 103 16.82 18.38 9.21
C TRP A 103 16.88 19.66 8.38
N THR A 104 16.47 19.62 7.12
CA THR A 104 16.36 20.80 6.26
C THR A 104 15.11 21.57 6.59
N LEU A 105 15.26 22.82 7.05
CA LEU A 105 14.17 23.76 7.20
C LEU A 105 13.72 24.23 5.80
N GLY A 106 12.95 23.40 5.13
CA GLY A 106 12.30 23.74 3.86
C GLY A 106 10.93 24.39 4.09
N PRO A 107 10.31 24.99 3.05
CA PRO A 107 8.95 25.46 3.15
C PRO A 107 8.02 24.30 3.53
N PHE A 108 6.93 24.63 4.23
CA PHE A 108 5.87 23.66 4.48
C PHE A 108 5.37 23.12 3.14
N THR A 109 5.65 21.86 2.88
CA THR A 109 5.23 21.17 1.69
C THR A 109 4.20 20.12 2.06
N GLU A 110 3.20 19.95 1.22
CA GLU A 110 2.24 18.88 1.25
C GLU A 110 1.25 18.92 2.43
N GLU A 111 1.11 17.83 3.20
CA GLU A 111 -0.03 17.69 4.11
C GLU A 111 0.16 18.37 5.47
N PHE A 112 1.34 18.30 6.08
CA PHE A 112 1.59 18.94 7.37
C PHE A 112 2.15 20.37 7.16
N PRO A 113 1.60 21.43 7.81
CA PRO A 113 0.65 21.41 8.94
C PRO A 113 -0.84 21.48 8.53
N TRP A 114 -1.18 21.45 7.27
CA TRP A 114 -2.57 21.56 6.80
C TRP A 114 -3.47 20.45 7.32
N LEU A 115 -2.89 19.28 7.62
CA LEU A 115 -3.55 18.18 8.31
C LEU A 115 -4.28 18.66 9.58
N ILE A 116 -3.65 19.51 10.40
CA ILE A 116 -4.24 20.00 11.65
C ILE A 116 -5.50 20.81 11.38
N VAL A 117 -5.47 21.64 10.34
CA VAL A 117 -6.62 22.46 9.92
C VAL A 117 -7.72 21.57 9.34
N ARG A 118 -7.33 20.57 8.54
CA ARG A 118 -8.28 19.63 7.95
C ARG A 118 -9.04 18.85 9.04
N GLU A 119 -8.34 18.39 10.07
CA GLU A 119 -8.94 17.59 11.15
C GLU A 119 -9.79 18.43 12.12
N MET A 120 -9.28 19.60 12.55
CA MET A 120 -9.94 20.42 13.56
C MET A 120 -10.91 21.44 13.00
N ALA A 121 -10.87 21.76 11.71
CA ALA A 121 -11.37 22.96 11.08
C ALA A 121 -10.83 24.26 11.75
N TRP A 122 -10.83 25.37 11.03
CA TRP A 122 -10.33 26.63 11.58
C TRP A 122 -10.99 27.04 12.90
N PRO A 123 -12.33 26.94 13.07
CA PRO A 123 -12.99 27.32 14.31
C PRO A 123 -12.51 26.47 15.50
N GLY A 124 -12.36 25.15 15.32
CA GLY A 124 -11.90 24.25 16.37
C GLY A 124 -10.44 24.50 16.76
N LEU A 125 -9.56 24.68 15.77
CA LEU A 125 -8.15 25.00 16.00
C LEU A 125 -7.99 26.33 16.76
N VAL A 126 -8.65 27.40 16.30
CA VAL A 126 -8.59 28.72 16.95
C VAL A 126 -9.17 28.63 18.37
N ALA A 127 -10.33 28.00 18.56
CA ALA A 127 -10.95 27.83 19.87
C ALA A 127 -10.03 27.04 20.83
N GLY A 128 -9.39 25.98 20.34
CA GLY A 128 -8.42 25.19 21.10
C GLY A 128 -7.23 26.03 21.57
N LEU A 129 -6.57 26.74 20.65
CA LEU A 129 -5.41 27.58 20.95
C LEU A 129 -5.74 28.75 21.89
N VAL A 130 -6.87 29.44 21.65
CA VAL A 130 -7.34 30.51 22.53
C VAL A 130 -7.64 29.99 23.92
N GLY A 131 -8.29 28.83 24.02
CA GLY A 131 -8.59 28.20 25.30
C GLY A 131 -7.34 27.79 26.07
N ILE A 132 -6.31 27.24 25.40
CA ILE A 132 -4.99 26.96 26.03
C ILE A 132 -4.35 28.27 26.51
N GLY A 133 -4.43 29.33 25.72
CA GLY A 133 -3.98 30.65 26.10
C GLY A 133 -4.67 31.21 27.32
N ALA A 134 -5.94 30.88 27.55
CA ALA A 134 -6.77 31.27 28.69
C ALA A 134 -6.56 30.41 29.95
N MET A 135 -5.76 29.34 29.89
CA MET A 135 -5.43 28.51 31.05
C MET A 135 -4.47 29.22 32.03
N ASP A 136 -4.44 28.69 33.27
CA ASP A 136 -3.44 29.10 34.24
C ASP A 136 -2.04 28.88 33.69
N ARG A 137 -1.10 29.80 34.05
CA ARG A 137 0.26 29.84 33.49
C ARG A 137 1.00 28.50 33.54
N ARG A 138 0.76 27.68 34.59
CA ARG A 138 1.38 26.35 34.75
C ARG A 138 0.89 25.34 33.71
N TRP A 139 -0.42 25.21 33.57
CA TRP A 139 -1.03 24.29 32.60
C TRP A 139 -0.78 24.70 31.14
N ARG A 140 -0.87 26.04 30.92
CA ARG A 140 -0.54 26.60 29.60
C ARG A 140 0.89 26.26 29.18
N GLY A 141 1.88 26.37 30.10
CA GLY A 141 3.26 26.01 29.80
C GLY A 141 3.45 24.54 29.43
N LEU A 142 2.78 23.63 30.15
CA LEU A 142 2.80 22.20 29.84
C LEU A 142 2.22 21.92 28.45
N LEU A 143 1.02 22.42 28.17
CA LEU A 143 0.32 22.09 26.92
C LEU A 143 0.96 22.78 25.70
N VAL A 144 1.39 24.04 25.83
CA VAL A 144 2.12 24.72 24.75
C VAL A 144 3.47 24.04 24.47
N GLY A 145 4.22 23.67 25.52
CA GLY A 145 5.46 22.94 25.37
C GLY A 145 5.28 21.59 24.67
N THR A 146 4.23 20.86 25.04
CA THR A 146 3.88 19.59 24.39
C THR A 146 3.53 19.80 22.92
N LEU A 147 2.62 20.74 22.61
CA LEU A 147 2.26 21.06 21.23
C LEU A 147 3.46 21.46 20.39
N ALA A 148 4.36 22.30 20.95
CA ALA A 148 5.56 22.75 20.26
C ALA A 148 6.53 21.60 19.96
N SER A 149 6.73 20.67 20.90
CA SER A 149 7.58 19.50 20.71
C SER A 149 7.05 18.59 19.59
N TYR A 150 5.77 18.29 19.63
CA TYR A 150 5.13 17.48 18.58
C TYR A 150 5.11 18.17 17.22
N PHE A 151 4.83 19.48 17.20
CA PHE A 151 4.87 20.25 15.96
C PHE A 151 6.27 20.26 15.33
N ALA A 152 7.30 20.52 16.15
CA ALA A 152 8.69 20.51 15.69
C ALA A 152 9.10 19.14 15.13
N PHE A 153 8.71 18.06 15.82
CA PHE A 153 8.98 16.70 15.34
C PHE A 153 8.29 16.43 14.00
N CYS A 154 6.96 16.62 13.90
CA CYS A 154 6.23 16.41 12.66
C CYS A 154 6.70 17.31 11.51
N TYR A 155 7.31 18.46 11.83
CA TYR A 155 7.87 19.34 10.81
C TYR A 155 9.15 18.79 10.18
N VAL A 156 9.99 18.08 10.95
CA VAL A 156 11.23 17.47 10.45
C VAL A 156 11.02 16.03 9.94
N ASP A 157 9.94 15.38 10.35
CA ASP A 157 9.52 14.07 9.89
C ASP A 157 8.73 14.20 8.56
N ARG A 158 9.45 14.16 7.43
CA ARG A 158 8.89 14.47 6.11
C ARG A 158 8.04 13.33 5.51
N TYR A 159 8.32 12.11 5.92
CA TYR A 159 7.69 10.91 5.38
C TYR A 159 6.88 10.16 6.45
N GLY A 160 6.80 10.73 7.63
CA GLY A 160 6.28 10.08 8.80
C GLY A 160 4.77 9.97 8.82
N ASN A 161 4.33 9.12 9.73
CA ASN A 161 2.93 8.88 10.00
C ASN A 161 2.33 10.00 10.87
N TRP A 162 2.22 11.20 10.33
CA TRP A 162 1.74 12.39 11.03
C TRP A 162 0.39 12.21 11.68
N TYR A 163 -0.50 11.44 11.07
CA TYR A 163 -1.84 11.15 11.61
C TYR A 163 -1.75 10.50 12.98
N GLN A 164 -0.90 9.50 13.15
CA GLN A 164 -0.73 8.81 14.42
C GLN A 164 0.06 9.65 15.42
N VAL A 165 1.15 10.27 14.98
CA VAL A 165 2.01 11.06 15.85
C VAL A 165 1.28 12.28 16.41
N TRP A 166 0.47 12.98 15.60
CA TRP A 166 -0.23 14.19 16.01
C TRP A 166 -1.54 13.89 16.79
N MET A 167 -2.05 12.68 16.76
CA MET A 167 -3.33 12.30 17.39
C MET A 167 -3.46 12.77 18.86
N PRO A 168 -2.46 12.63 19.76
CA PRO A 168 -2.56 13.12 21.12
C PRO A 168 -2.76 14.64 21.20
N MET A 169 -2.33 15.39 20.19
CA MET A 169 -2.44 16.84 20.17
C MET A 169 -3.86 17.33 19.88
N TYR A 170 -4.64 16.55 19.17
CA TYR A 170 -6.08 16.83 19.03
C TYR A 170 -6.78 16.82 20.38
N ALA A 171 -6.47 15.86 21.28
CA ALA A 171 -7.00 15.85 22.64
C ALA A 171 -6.59 17.12 23.43
N VAL A 172 -5.36 17.59 23.26
CA VAL A 172 -4.89 18.85 23.89
C VAL A 172 -5.67 20.06 23.37
N LEU A 173 -5.92 20.13 22.05
CA LEU A 173 -6.73 21.20 21.45
C LEU A 173 -8.19 21.16 21.91
N VAL A 174 -8.78 19.96 22.01
CA VAL A 174 -10.15 19.77 22.56
C VAL A 174 -10.23 20.21 24.01
N LEU A 175 -9.23 19.91 24.85
CA LEU A 175 -9.15 20.45 26.21
C LEU A 175 -9.13 21.99 26.21
N GLY A 176 -8.40 22.60 25.29
CA GLY A 176 -8.42 24.04 25.09
C GLY A 176 -9.84 24.56 24.78
N MET A 177 -10.54 23.90 23.86
CA MET A 177 -11.93 24.27 23.52
C MET A 177 -12.86 24.22 24.74
N VAL A 178 -12.73 23.16 25.56
CA VAL A 178 -13.52 23.03 26.81
C VAL A 178 -13.22 24.17 27.78
N VAL A 179 -11.95 24.56 27.93
CA VAL A 179 -11.59 25.70 28.77
C VAL A 179 -12.14 27.01 28.23
N LEU A 180 -12.05 27.23 26.92
CA LEU A 180 -12.66 28.43 26.32
C LEU A 180 -14.16 28.49 26.57
N ALA A 181 -14.87 27.38 26.33
CA ALA A 181 -16.32 27.27 26.59
C ALA A 181 -16.65 27.57 28.06
N SER A 182 -15.92 26.99 29.01
CA SER A 182 -16.10 27.24 30.47
C SER A 182 -15.83 28.70 30.84
N ARG A 183 -14.83 29.34 30.21
CA ARG A 183 -14.53 30.76 30.45
C ARG A 183 -15.62 31.68 29.90
N LEU A 184 -16.12 31.37 28.71
CA LEU A 184 -17.25 32.13 28.13
C LEU A 184 -18.53 31.96 28.94
N GLU A 185 -18.82 30.77 29.45
CA GLU A 185 -19.92 30.52 30.33
C GLU A 185 -19.81 31.33 31.66
N ALA A 186 -18.63 31.25 32.30
CA ALA A 186 -18.39 32.01 33.53
C ALA A 186 -18.49 33.54 33.28
N TRP A 187 -17.95 34.01 32.18
CA TRP A 187 -18.02 35.42 31.78
C TRP A 187 -19.49 35.85 31.55
N SER A 188 -20.28 35.05 30.84
CA SER A 188 -21.68 35.34 30.55
C SER A 188 -22.54 35.41 31.83
N ARG A 189 -22.32 34.47 32.76
CA ARG A 189 -23.00 34.47 34.09
C ARG A 189 -22.62 35.70 34.91
N ALA A 190 -21.36 36.10 34.90
CA ALA A 190 -20.93 37.29 35.63
C ALA A 190 -21.43 38.61 35.00
N ARG A 191 -21.53 38.65 33.68
CA ARG A 191 -21.92 39.86 32.94
C ARG A 191 -23.41 40.09 32.89
N TRP A 192 -24.20 39.01 32.89
CA TRP A 192 -25.66 39.03 32.78
C TRP A 192 -26.30 38.04 33.78
N PRO A 193 -26.21 38.31 35.09
CA PRO A 193 -26.74 37.40 36.11
C PRO A 193 -28.26 37.35 36.03
N GLY A 194 -28.80 36.17 35.74
CA GLY A 194 -30.25 35.94 35.63
C GLY A 194 -30.93 36.54 34.39
N ASP A 195 -30.17 37.10 33.46
CA ASP A 195 -30.69 37.66 32.20
C ASP A 195 -30.70 36.58 31.09
N TRP A 196 -31.69 36.60 30.22
CA TRP A 196 -31.84 35.76 29.03
C TRP A 196 -30.62 35.85 28.08
N ARG A 197 -29.89 36.98 28.07
CA ARG A 197 -28.65 37.18 27.30
C ARG A 197 -27.59 36.21 27.74
N GLY A 198 -27.46 35.93 29.03
CA GLY A 198 -26.51 34.92 29.52
C GLY A 198 -26.87 33.53 29.03
N VAL A 199 -28.15 33.19 29.02
CA VAL A 199 -28.65 31.93 28.47
C VAL A 199 -28.39 31.80 26.97
N LEU A 200 -28.57 32.87 26.21
CA LEU A 200 -28.28 32.89 24.78
C LEU A 200 -26.79 32.62 24.48
N VAL A 201 -25.88 33.24 25.21
CA VAL A 201 -24.42 33.00 25.01
C VAL A 201 -24.08 31.54 25.32
N GLN A 202 -24.61 30.97 26.42
CA GLN A 202 -24.38 29.57 26.76
C GLN A 202 -24.98 28.63 25.70
N GLY A 203 -26.19 28.92 25.24
CA GLY A 203 -26.82 28.19 24.14
C GLY A 203 -26.01 28.26 22.84
N ALA A 204 -25.51 29.45 22.49
CA ALA A 204 -24.69 29.64 21.31
C ALA A 204 -23.36 28.86 21.38
N VAL A 205 -22.70 28.83 22.54
CA VAL A 205 -21.49 28.00 22.76
C VAL A 205 -21.80 26.52 22.61
N ALA A 206 -22.89 26.03 23.25
CA ALA A 206 -23.30 24.64 23.17
C ALA A 206 -23.62 24.24 21.70
N VAL A 207 -24.43 25.06 21.03
CA VAL A 207 -24.79 24.83 19.62
C VAL A 207 -23.55 24.85 18.73
N GLY A 208 -22.62 25.80 18.95
CA GLY A 208 -21.36 25.86 18.20
C GLY A 208 -20.50 24.60 18.35
N LEU A 209 -20.38 24.08 19.57
CA LEU A 209 -19.64 22.83 19.82
C LEU A 209 -20.31 21.62 19.17
N VAL A 210 -21.65 21.51 19.29
CA VAL A 210 -22.43 20.44 18.66
C VAL A 210 -22.34 20.53 17.13
N ALA A 211 -22.47 21.72 16.57
CA ALA A 211 -22.36 21.94 15.12
C ALA A 211 -20.95 21.57 14.58
N LEU A 212 -19.89 21.93 15.34
CA LEU A 212 -18.52 21.54 14.99
C LEU A 212 -18.35 20.01 15.03
N ALA A 213 -18.81 19.36 16.09
CA ALA A 213 -18.75 17.91 16.22
C ALA A 213 -19.54 17.21 15.13
N ALA A 214 -20.76 17.65 14.84
CA ALA A 214 -21.60 17.11 13.75
C ALA A 214 -20.94 17.30 12.38
N ASN A 215 -20.37 18.49 12.12
CA ASN A 215 -19.64 18.74 10.89
C ASN A 215 -18.44 17.78 10.73
N ARG A 216 -17.67 17.57 11.80
CA ARG A 216 -16.55 16.61 11.74
C ARG A 216 -17.04 15.18 11.53
N LEU A 217 -18.08 14.78 12.23
CA LEU A 217 -18.67 13.45 12.05
C LEU A 217 -19.14 13.23 10.60
N VAL A 218 -19.90 14.16 10.05
CA VAL A 218 -20.39 14.06 8.66
C VAL A 218 -19.25 14.05 7.66
N THR A 219 -18.18 14.84 7.89
CA THR A 219 -17.01 14.89 6.99
C THR A 219 -16.22 13.59 7.00
N TRP A 220 -16.01 12.99 8.19
CA TRP A 220 -15.08 11.86 8.33
C TRP A 220 -15.76 10.50 8.40
N TRP A 221 -17.06 10.45 8.69
CA TRP A 221 -17.80 9.19 8.75
C TRP A 221 -17.68 8.35 7.47
N PRO A 222 -17.83 8.92 6.26
CA PRO A 222 -17.70 8.12 5.04
C PRO A 222 -16.31 7.51 4.85
N LEU A 223 -15.26 8.14 5.40
CA LEU A 223 -13.89 7.64 5.33
C LEU A 223 -13.59 6.63 6.45
N ALA A 224 -14.22 6.78 7.61
CA ALA A 224 -14.02 5.90 8.75
C ALA A 224 -14.94 4.65 8.72
N ASP A 225 -16.07 4.74 8.02
CA ASP A 225 -17.03 3.63 7.93
C ASP A 225 -16.55 2.57 6.93
N GLN A 226 -16.08 1.46 7.47
CA GLN A 226 -15.62 0.31 6.69
C GLN A 226 -16.71 -0.72 6.39
N ARG A 227 -17.95 -0.51 6.87
CA ARG A 227 -19.03 -1.50 6.73
C ARG A 227 -19.48 -1.73 5.28
N GLY A 228 -19.35 -0.76 4.41
CA GLY A 228 -19.66 -0.89 2.99
C GLY A 228 -18.43 -1.15 2.11
N ARG A 229 -17.29 -1.31 2.72
CA ARG A 229 -15.99 -1.56 2.05
C ARG A 229 -15.46 -2.92 2.52
N PRO A 230 -16.05 -4.04 2.05
CA PRO A 230 -15.51 -5.37 2.34
C PRO A 230 -14.11 -5.57 1.72
N GLU A 231 -13.61 -4.55 1.08
CA GLU A 231 -12.48 -4.51 0.19
C GLU A 231 -11.38 -3.71 0.83
N ASP A 232 -10.49 -4.43 1.48
CA ASP A 232 -9.17 -3.89 1.76
C ASP A 232 -8.41 -3.89 0.43
N GLU A 233 -8.36 -2.73 -0.24
CA GLU A 233 -7.68 -2.57 -1.54
C GLU A 233 -6.24 -3.10 -1.49
N GLY A 234 -5.59 -3.00 -0.34
CA GLY A 234 -4.25 -3.54 -0.11
C GLY A 234 -4.16 -5.07 -0.20
N LEU A 235 -5.26 -5.81 -0.11
CA LEU A 235 -5.26 -7.27 -0.20
C LEU A 235 -5.57 -7.82 -1.61
N TRP A 236 -6.04 -6.98 -2.53
CA TRP A 236 -6.38 -7.44 -3.88
C TRP A 236 -5.22 -8.11 -4.60
N PRO A 237 -3.98 -7.62 -4.53
CA PRO A 237 -2.85 -8.29 -5.17
C PRO A 237 -2.69 -9.74 -4.70
N GLY A 238 -2.67 -9.97 -3.39
CA GLY A 238 -2.54 -11.32 -2.82
C GLY A 238 -3.73 -12.22 -3.13
N LEU A 239 -4.94 -11.68 -3.12
CA LEU A 239 -6.15 -12.41 -3.49
C LEU A 239 -6.16 -12.79 -4.98
N ALA A 240 -5.71 -11.88 -5.85
CA ALA A 240 -5.60 -12.14 -7.29
C ALA A 240 -4.54 -13.21 -7.58
N ILE A 241 -3.37 -13.13 -6.95
CA ILE A 241 -2.32 -14.17 -7.06
C ILE A 241 -2.86 -15.53 -6.67
N VAL A 242 -3.57 -15.62 -5.55
CA VAL A 242 -4.17 -16.90 -5.09
C VAL A 242 -5.26 -17.39 -6.05
N ALA A 243 -6.03 -16.48 -6.65
CA ALA A 243 -7.10 -16.80 -7.59
C ALA A 243 -6.60 -17.33 -8.93
N GLU A 244 -5.40 -16.96 -9.37
CA GLU A 244 -4.73 -17.54 -10.55
C GLU A 244 -4.33 -19.00 -10.35
N ASN A 245 -4.52 -19.50 -9.12
CA ASN A 245 -4.29 -20.91 -8.77
C ASN A 245 -2.88 -21.42 -9.16
N PRO A 246 -1.80 -20.77 -8.70
CA PRO A 246 -0.44 -21.25 -8.96
C PRO A 246 -0.25 -22.69 -8.50
N ALA A 247 0.73 -23.38 -9.07
CA ALA A 247 1.01 -24.77 -8.74
C ALA A 247 1.18 -25.01 -7.23
N PRO A 248 0.83 -26.18 -6.71
CA PRO A 248 1.02 -26.50 -5.30
C PRO A 248 2.47 -26.28 -4.83
N GLY A 249 2.63 -25.64 -3.68
CA GLY A 249 3.95 -25.32 -3.11
C GLY A 249 4.70 -24.19 -3.84
N ALA A 250 4.03 -23.43 -4.69
CA ALA A 250 4.64 -22.35 -5.45
C ALA A 250 5.27 -21.27 -4.57
N ALA A 251 6.40 -20.74 -5.05
CA ALA A 251 7.00 -19.50 -4.58
C ALA A 251 6.61 -18.36 -5.52
N VAL A 252 6.26 -17.19 -4.99
CA VAL A 252 5.85 -16.02 -5.78
C VAL A 252 6.69 -14.82 -5.38
N LEU A 253 7.42 -14.28 -6.34
CA LEU A 253 8.14 -13.02 -6.22
C LEU A 253 7.22 -11.88 -6.65
N GLY A 254 6.98 -10.94 -5.75
CA GLY A 254 6.19 -9.73 -5.98
C GLY A 254 6.95 -8.48 -5.59
N ARG A 255 6.41 -7.31 -5.94
CA ARG A 255 6.81 -6.06 -5.29
C ARG A 255 6.35 -6.06 -3.84
N GLU A 256 6.80 -5.09 -3.07
CA GLU A 256 6.53 -5.01 -1.63
C GLU A 256 5.03 -5.14 -1.28
N GLU A 257 4.17 -4.42 -1.97
CA GLU A 257 2.72 -4.46 -1.74
C GLU A 257 2.13 -5.84 -2.06
N GLU A 258 2.56 -6.45 -3.17
CA GLU A 258 2.14 -7.78 -3.59
C GLU A 258 2.67 -8.87 -2.64
N PHE A 259 3.92 -8.72 -2.21
CA PHE A 259 4.56 -9.60 -1.24
C PHE A 259 3.80 -9.60 0.10
N LEU A 260 3.57 -8.41 0.67
CA LEU A 260 2.89 -8.26 1.96
C LEU A 260 1.43 -8.73 1.89
N SER A 261 0.74 -8.40 0.80
CA SER A 261 -0.63 -8.83 0.57
C SER A 261 -0.73 -10.35 0.44
N LEU A 262 0.14 -10.99 -0.35
CA LEU A 262 0.17 -12.44 -0.49
C LEU A 262 0.50 -13.12 0.84
N GLN A 263 1.49 -12.63 1.57
CA GLN A 263 1.86 -13.17 2.87
C GLN A 263 0.68 -13.10 3.85
N TYR A 264 -0.05 -11.99 3.88
CA TYR A 264 -1.23 -11.85 4.73
C TYR A 264 -2.34 -12.83 4.35
N VAL A 265 -2.65 -12.94 3.07
CA VAL A 265 -3.72 -13.82 2.55
C VAL A 265 -3.39 -15.31 2.82
N THR A 266 -2.12 -15.70 2.63
CA THR A 266 -1.72 -17.11 2.78
C THR A 266 -1.45 -17.51 4.23
N GLN A 267 -0.79 -16.66 5.02
CA GLN A 267 -0.38 -17.01 6.38
C GLN A 267 -1.41 -16.63 7.45
N ILE A 268 -2.07 -15.47 7.30
CA ILE A 268 -3.02 -15.00 8.31
C ILE A 268 -4.43 -15.52 8.00
N TRP A 269 -4.88 -15.37 6.74
CA TRP A 269 -6.19 -15.90 6.36
C TRP A 269 -6.18 -17.41 6.05
N GLY A 270 -5.01 -18.02 5.91
CA GLY A 270 -4.85 -19.45 5.61
C GLY A 270 -5.37 -19.85 4.23
N ARG A 271 -5.50 -18.90 3.29
CA ARG A 271 -5.87 -19.20 1.90
C ARG A 271 -4.63 -19.63 1.12
N ARG A 272 -4.62 -20.86 0.61
CA ARG A 272 -3.46 -21.43 -0.10
C ARG A 272 -2.16 -21.27 0.71
N PRO A 273 -2.07 -21.83 1.94
CA PRO A 273 -0.89 -21.70 2.80
C PRO A 273 0.35 -22.42 2.22
N ASP A 274 0.14 -23.21 1.17
CA ASP A 274 1.18 -23.85 0.37
C ASP A 274 1.90 -22.87 -0.56
N VAL A 275 1.29 -21.73 -0.91
CA VAL A 275 1.86 -20.67 -1.75
C VAL A 275 2.57 -19.65 -0.85
N GLN A 276 3.80 -19.31 -1.18
CA GLN A 276 4.63 -18.45 -0.35
C GLN A 276 5.15 -17.24 -1.12
N ALA A 277 5.01 -16.06 -0.53
CA ALA A 277 5.73 -14.88 -0.98
C ALA A 277 7.22 -15.04 -0.66
N VAL A 278 8.10 -14.70 -1.58
CA VAL A 278 9.55 -14.85 -1.46
C VAL A 278 10.29 -13.57 -1.84
N SER A 279 11.43 -13.33 -1.19
CA SER A 279 12.37 -12.29 -1.54
C SER A 279 13.17 -12.62 -2.80
N ALA A 280 13.89 -11.64 -3.37
CA ALA A 280 14.75 -11.87 -4.54
C ALA A 280 15.85 -12.91 -4.28
N ASP A 281 16.44 -12.91 -3.08
CA ASP A 281 17.49 -13.88 -2.72
C ASP A 281 16.94 -15.31 -2.60
N GLU A 282 15.76 -15.46 -1.99
CA GLU A 282 15.06 -16.76 -1.91
C GLU A 282 14.64 -17.23 -3.31
N ALA A 283 14.11 -16.34 -4.14
CA ALA A 283 13.74 -16.64 -5.53
C ALA A 283 14.95 -17.15 -6.34
N ARG A 284 16.13 -16.51 -6.17
CA ARG A 284 17.38 -16.93 -6.79
C ARG A 284 17.77 -18.34 -6.34
N ALA A 285 17.70 -18.63 -5.04
CA ALA A 285 18.02 -19.94 -4.49
C ALA A 285 17.05 -21.03 -4.98
N ILE A 286 15.76 -20.72 -5.05
CA ILE A 286 14.71 -21.61 -5.55
C ILE A 286 14.94 -21.91 -7.03
N LEU A 287 15.18 -20.88 -7.85
CA LEU A 287 15.45 -21.06 -9.27
C LEU A 287 16.71 -21.90 -9.53
N ALA A 288 17.77 -21.65 -8.76
CA ALA A 288 19.02 -22.40 -8.87
C ALA A 288 18.86 -23.88 -8.49
N SER A 289 18.09 -24.17 -7.44
CA SER A 289 17.87 -25.55 -6.94
C SER A 289 16.78 -26.30 -7.69
N GLY A 290 15.82 -25.60 -8.32
CA GLY A 290 14.62 -26.22 -8.89
C GLY A 290 13.71 -26.87 -7.85
N ALA A 291 13.83 -26.49 -6.58
CA ALA A 291 13.15 -27.18 -5.47
C ALA A 291 11.61 -27.08 -5.53
N ARG A 292 11.10 -25.99 -6.13
CA ARG A 292 9.66 -25.76 -6.29
C ARG A 292 9.38 -24.78 -7.44
N PRO A 293 8.13 -24.72 -7.94
CA PRO A 293 7.76 -23.78 -8.97
C PRO A 293 7.95 -22.32 -8.50
N LEU A 294 8.59 -21.50 -9.34
CA LEU A 294 8.77 -20.07 -9.11
C LEU A 294 7.90 -19.27 -10.07
N TYR A 295 7.16 -18.34 -9.51
CA TYR A 295 6.38 -17.35 -10.24
C TYR A 295 6.85 -15.95 -9.87
N ALA A 296 6.61 -15.01 -10.75
CA ALA A 296 6.74 -13.58 -10.48
C ALA A 296 5.45 -12.87 -10.89
N THR A 297 5.15 -11.73 -10.25
CA THR A 297 4.13 -10.83 -10.79
C THR A 297 4.70 -10.05 -11.97
N ALA A 298 3.84 -9.54 -12.84
CA ALA A 298 4.26 -8.68 -13.96
C ALA A 298 5.10 -7.48 -13.49
N ALA A 299 4.71 -6.90 -12.34
CA ALA A 299 5.43 -5.76 -11.75
C ALA A 299 6.82 -6.12 -11.19
N ALA A 300 7.06 -7.40 -10.86
CA ALA A 300 8.34 -7.90 -10.34
C ALA A 300 9.32 -8.36 -11.44
N LEU A 301 8.94 -8.35 -12.73
CA LEU A 301 9.82 -8.77 -13.83
C LEU A 301 11.17 -8.03 -13.86
N PRO A 302 11.25 -6.71 -13.60
CA PRO A 302 12.54 -6.04 -13.49
C PRO A 302 13.45 -6.62 -12.40
N ILE A 303 12.87 -7.10 -11.28
CA ILE A 303 13.60 -7.74 -10.18
C ILE A 303 14.12 -9.12 -10.64
N VAL A 304 13.30 -9.87 -11.39
CA VAL A 304 13.72 -11.17 -11.94
C VAL A 304 14.99 -11.01 -12.77
N PHE A 305 15.00 -10.08 -13.71
CA PHE A 305 16.15 -9.90 -14.61
C PHE A 305 17.33 -9.14 -13.98
N GLY A 306 17.05 -8.23 -13.05
CA GLY A 306 18.10 -7.45 -12.38
C GLY A 306 18.79 -8.20 -11.24
N GLU A 307 18.04 -8.99 -10.49
CA GLU A 307 18.53 -9.54 -9.21
C GLU A 307 18.46 -11.06 -9.12
N VAL A 308 17.48 -11.71 -9.75
CA VAL A 308 17.29 -13.18 -9.60
C VAL A 308 18.10 -13.94 -10.65
N ALA A 309 17.82 -13.73 -11.93
CA ALA A 309 18.52 -14.38 -13.04
C ALA A 309 18.34 -13.59 -14.34
N PRO A 310 19.39 -12.94 -14.86
CA PRO A 310 19.33 -12.23 -16.14
C PRO A 310 18.97 -13.12 -17.33
N GLU A 311 19.28 -14.43 -17.24
CA GLU A 311 19.02 -15.45 -18.27
C GLU A 311 17.70 -16.20 -18.05
N ALA A 312 16.87 -15.81 -17.09
CA ALA A 312 15.61 -16.47 -16.83
C ALA A 312 14.70 -16.49 -18.06
N ARG A 313 13.97 -17.59 -18.23
CA ARG A 313 12.88 -17.69 -19.20
C ARG A 313 11.56 -17.45 -18.52
N LEU A 314 10.66 -16.84 -19.25
CA LEU A 314 9.38 -16.43 -18.75
C LEU A 314 8.25 -17.05 -19.59
N ASP A 315 7.21 -17.46 -18.90
CA ASP A 315 5.99 -17.96 -19.51
C ASP A 315 4.78 -17.39 -18.77
N GLY A 316 3.79 -16.85 -19.49
CA GLY A 316 2.58 -16.33 -18.87
C GLY A 316 1.82 -17.44 -18.13
N ALA A 317 1.37 -17.15 -16.93
CA ALA A 317 0.61 -18.09 -16.13
C ALA A 317 -0.76 -17.52 -15.73
N GLY A 318 -1.25 -16.57 -16.50
CA GLY A 318 -2.48 -15.82 -16.30
C GLY A 318 -2.25 -14.33 -16.39
N LEU A 319 -3.22 -13.54 -15.92
CA LEU A 319 -3.14 -12.08 -15.95
C LEU A 319 -2.21 -11.50 -14.88
N VAL A 320 -1.98 -12.24 -13.79
CA VAL A 320 -1.23 -11.75 -12.63
C VAL A 320 0.17 -12.33 -12.60
N LEU A 321 0.28 -13.61 -12.95
CA LEU A 321 1.47 -14.41 -12.73
C LEU A 321 2.22 -14.72 -14.03
N VAL A 322 3.52 -14.71 -13.90
CA VAL A 322 4.48 -15.18 -14.89
C VAL A 322 5.29 -16.29 -14.26
N ARG A 323 5.37 -17.44 -14.88
CA ARG A 323 6.22 -18.53 -14.45
C ARG A 323 7.66 -18.24 -14.83
N VAL A 324 8.57 -18.47 -13.89
CA VAL A 324 10.00 -18.20 -14.08
C VAL A 324 10.75 -19.53 -14.18
N HIS A 325 11.41 -19.74 -15.27
CA HIS A 325 12.20 -20.95 -15.56
C HIS A 325 13.69 -20.64 -15.59
N ARG A 326 14.49 -21.64 -15.22
CA ARG A 326 15.92 -21.57 -15.44
C ARG A 326 16.22 -21.59 -16.95
N GLY A 327 17.22 -20.83 -17.39
CA GLY A 327 17.70 -20.89 -18.77
C GLY A 327 18.00 -22.32 -19.19
N GLY A 328 17.62 -22.68 -20.42
CA GLY A 328 17.76 -24.04 -20.94
C GLY A 328 16.59 -25.00 -20.68
N ALA A 329 15.60 -24.62 -19.87
CA ALA A 329 14.38 -25.40 -19.71
C ALA A 329 13.36 -24.99 -20.79
N VAL A 330 12.81 -25.96 -21.52
CA VAL A 330 11.72 -25.72 -22.47
C VAL A 330 10.44 -25.59 -21.64
N ALA A 331 9.70 -24.50 -21.83
CA ALA A 331 8.38 -24.36 -21.26
C ALA A 331 7.43 -25.31 -21.98
N GLU A 332 6.72 -26.15 -21.22
CA GLU A 332 5.78 -27.16 -21.75
C GLU A 332 4.32 -26.66 -21.71
N ASP A 333 4.08 -25.36 -21.71
CA ASP A 333 2.70 -24.86 -21.67
C ASP A 333 2.03 -25.04 -23.04
N GLU A 334 1.42 -26.23 -23.23
CA GLU A 334 0.55 -26.48 -24.37
C GLU A 334 -0.74 -25.64 -24.26
N PRO A 335 -1.25 -25.13 -25.40
CA PRO A 335 -2.54 -24.46 -25.42
C PRO A 335 -3.65 -25.34 -24.84
N HIS A 336 -4.45 -24.80 -23.94
CA HIS A 336 -5.54 -25.54 -23.33
C HIS A 336 -6.68 -25.88 -24.34
N ALA A 337 -7.58 -26.80 -23.98
CA ALA A 337 -8.60 -27.34 -24.88
C ALA A 337 -9.56 -26.30 -25.51
N ALA A 338 -9.68 -25.11 -24.94
CA ALA A 338 -10.49 -24.01 -25.50
C ALA A 338 -9.71 -23.13 -26.48
N ALA A 339 -8.43 -23.39 -26.74
CA ALA A 339 -7.61 -22.57 -27.62
C ALA A 339 -7.94 -22.84 -29.11
N HIS A 340 -7.89 -21.76 -29.88
CA HIS A 340 -7.98 -21.82 -31.35
C HIS A 340 -6.60 -21.95 -31.95
N PHE A 341 -6.27 -23.07 -32.54
CA PHE A 341 -5.01 -23.30 -33.19
C PHE A 341 -4.97 -22.60 -34.56
N LEU A 342 -3.99 -21.69 -34.75
CA LEU A 342 -3.76 -20.99 -36.02
C LEU A 342 -2.54 -21.54 -36.77
N GLN A 343 -1.47 -21.82 -36.06
CA GLN A 343 -0.19 -22.27 -36.63
C GLN A 343 0.31 -21.34 -37.75
N GLN A 344 0.14 -20.03 -37.55
CA GLN A 344 0.47 -19.04 -38.57
C GLN A 344 1.92 -18.56 -38.40
N ARG A 345 2.75 -18.88 -39.38
CA ARG A 345 4.12 -18.39 -39.46
C ARG A 345 4.15 -16.92 -39.82
N LEU A 346 4.90 -16.15 -39.04
CA LEU A 346 4.97 -14.69 -39.18
C LEU A 346 6.24 -14.23 -39.89
N GLY A 347 7.25 -15.10 -40.01
CA GLY A 347 8.61 -14.74 -40.37
C GLY A 347 9.43 -14.41 -39.12
N GLY A 348 10.70 -14.01 -39.30
CA GLY A 348 11.60 -13.66 -38.22
C GLY A 348 11.80 -14.74 -37.14
N GLY A 349 11.49 -16.01 -37.46
CA GLY A 349 11.58 -17.13 -36.53
C GLY A 349 10.38 -17.28 -35.60
N LEU A 350 9.28 -16.53 -35.81
CA LEU A 350 8.09 -16.54 -34.95
C LEU A 350 6.88 -17.19 -35.63
N GLU A 351 6.09 -17.88 -34.84
CA GLU A 351 4.78 -18.41 -35.18
C GLU A 351 3.75 -17.97 -34.13
N LEU A 352 2.59 -17.50 -34.54
CA LEU A 352 1.41 -17.42 -33.69
C LEU A 352 0.75 -18.81 -33.73
N TRP A 353 1.00 -19.59 -32.66
CA TRP A 353 0.59 -20.98 -32.61
C TRP A 353 -0.88 -21.16 -32.30
N ALA A 354 -1.37 -20.48 -31.25
CA ALA A 354 -2.75 -20.53 -30.83
C ALA A 354 -3.18 -19.25 -30.10
N TYR A 355 -4.48 -19.07 -29.95
CA TYR A 355 -5.03 -18.04 -29.09
C TYR A 355 -6.30 -18.53 -28.38
N ALA A 356 -6.68 -17.89 -27.28
CA ALA A 356 -7.95 -18.03 -26.60
C ALA A 356 -8.52 -16.67 -26.23
N LEU A 357 -9.86 -16.59 -26.20
CA LEU A 357 -10.60 -15.41 -25.80
C LEU A 357 -11.58 -15.80 -24.71
N GLU A 358 -11.59 -15.06 -23.62
CA GLU A 358 -12.52 -15.25 -22.52
C GLU A 358 -13.13 -13.90 -22.11
N PRO A 359 -14.47 -13.85 -21.87
CA PRO A 359 -15.07 -12.61 -21.39
C PRO A 359 -14.57 -12.27 -20.01
N GLY A 360 -14.35 -10.98 -19.75
CA GLY A 360 -13.79 -10.47 -18.50
C GLY A 360 -14.56 -10.88 -17.24
N CYS A 361 -15.85 -11.19 -17.36
CA CYS A 361 -16.67 -11.71 -16.25
C CYS A 361 -16.27 -13.12 -15.77
N ARG A 362 -15.51 -13.88 -16.54
CA ARG A 362 -14.95 -15.16 -16.09
C ARG A 362 -13.70 -15.02 -15.25
N LEU A 363 -13.06 -13.85 -15.28
CA LEU A 363 -11.94 -13.58 -14.42
C LEU A 363 -12.37 -13.63 -12.95
N ALA A 364 -11.45 -14.05 -12.09
CA ALA A 364 -11.64 -13.97 -10.65
C ALA A 364 -11.92 -12.52 -10.22
N GLU A 365 -12.84 -12.34 -9.28
CA GLU A 365 -13.21 -11.02 -8.77
C GLU A 365 -11.99 -10.21 -8.30
N ALA A 366 -11.06 -10.86 -7.61
CA ALA A 366 -9.85 -10.22 -7.14
C ALA A 366 -8.97 -9.68 -8.27
N ALA A 367 -8.82 -10.42 -9.37
CA ALA A 367 -8.09 -9.96 -10.54
C ALA A 367 -8.79 -8.77 -11.22
N ARG A 368 -10.13 -8.83 -11.35
CA ARG A 368 -10.91 -7.70 -11.90
C ARG A 368 -10.71 -6.44 -11.08
N ARG A 369 -10.84 -6.53 -9.76
CA ARG A 369 -10.67 -5.38 -8.86
C ARG A 369 -9.26 -4.81 -8.94
N TRP A 370 -8.26 -5.67 -8.97
CA TRP A 370 -6.88 -5.22 -9.06
C TRP A 370 -6.56 -4.50 -10.37
N PHE A 371 -7.00 -5.06 -11.51
CA PHE A 371 -6.68 -4.50 -12.82
C PHE A 371 -7.66 -3.43 -13.31
N LEU A 372 -8.93 -3.56 -12.98
CA LEU A 372 -9.99 -2.69 -13.50
C LEU A 372 -10.53 -1.70 -12.45
N GLY A 373 -10.18 -1.89 -11.16
CA GLY A 373 -10.69 -1.08 -10.05
C GLY A 373 -12.17 -1.29 -9.74
N GLU A 374 -12.85 -2.21 -10.43
CA GLU A 374 -14.29 -2.43 -10.35
C GLU A 374 -14.62 -3.91 -10.14
N SER A 375 -15.73 -4.19 -9.44
CA SER A 375 -16.26 -5.55 -9.28
C SER A 375 -17.17 -5.96 -10.44
N GLU A 376 -17.88 -4.99 -11.03
CA GLU A 376 -18.78 -5.22 -12.15
C GLU A 376 -18.03 -5.16 -13.47
N VAL A 377 -18.19 -6.18 -14.27
CA VAL A 377 -17.56 -6.26 -15.58
C VAL A 377 -18.53 -5.81 -16.63
N ARG A 378 -18.07 -4.90 -17.47
CA ARG A 378 -18.80 -4.41 -18.63
C ARG A 378 -18.54 -5.33 -19.83
N ASP A 379 -19.52 -5.44 -20.73
CA ASP A 379 -19.31 -6.05 -22.02
C ASP A 379 -18.14 -5.37 -22.76
N GLY A 380 -17.35 -6.16 -23.48
CA GLY A 380 -16.18 -5.66 -24.21
C GLY A 380 -14.86 -5.70 -23.43
N VAL A 381 -14.90 -6.18 -22.19
CA VAL A 381 -13.66 -6.55 -21.46
C VAL A 381 -13.35 -8.01 -21.82
N VAL A 382 -12.17 -8.25 -22.38
CA VAL A 382 -11.76 -9.56 -22.90
C VAL A 382 -10.38 -9.91 -22.35
N HIS A 383 -10.25 -11.15 -21.87
CA HIS A 383 -8.95 -11.76 -21.61
C HIS A 383 -8.51 -12.50 -22.87
N LEU A 384 -7.47 -12.00 -23.51
CA LEU A 384 -6.83 -12.64 -24.65
C LEU A 384 -5.57 -13.35 -24.19
N THR A 385 -5.45 -14.63 -24.46
CA THR A 385 -4.22 -15.41 -24.33
C THR A 385 -3.68 -15.74 -25.70
N ILE A 386 -2.41 -15.49 -25.95
CA ILE A 386 -1.70 -15.87 -27.17
C ILE A 386 -0.58 -16.85 -26.81
N TRP A 387 -0.46 -17.91 -27.58
CA TRP A 387 0.69 -18.82 -27.53
C TRP A 387 1.57 -18.55 -28.75
N TRP A 388 2.74 -18.07 -28.49
CA TRP A 388 3.80 -17.90 -29.47
C TRP A 388 4.66 -19.15 -29.52
N ARG A 389 5.21 -19.46 -30.68
CA ARG A 389 6.23 -20.51 -30.81
C ARG A 389 7.43 -19.96 -31.59
N ALA A 390 8.63 -20.20 -31.08
CA ALA A 390 9.86 -19.90 -31.79
C ALA A 390 10.17 -21.07 -32.75
N GLU A 391 10.03 -20.88 -34.07
CA GLU A 391 10.43 -21.87 -35.06
C GLU A 391 11.95 -21.97 -35.21
N GLY A 392 12.65 -20.90 -34.91
CA GLY A 392 14.12 -20.77 -34.92
C GLY A 392 14.53 -19.70 -33.90
N VAL A 393 15.78 -19.31 -33.90
CA VAL A 393 16.19 -18.14 -33.08
C VAL A 393 15.58 -16.90 -33.74
N PRO A 394 14.73 -16.12 -33.04
CA PRO A 394 14.21 -14.89 -33.61
C PRO A 394 15.34 -13.91 -33.97
N ASP A 395 15.22 -13.27 -35.13
CA ASP A 395 16.25 -12.42 -35.69
C ASP A 395 16.26 -11.01 -35.11
N ALA A 396 15.28 -10.63 -34.30
CA ALA A 396 15.18 -9.35 -33.63
C ALA A 396 14.26 -9.44 -32.37
N ASP A 397 14.29 -8.38 -31.55
CA ASP A 397 13.29 -8.15 -30.53
C ASP A 397 12.05 -7.55 -31.16
N TYR A 398 10.94 -8.28 -31.06
CA TYR A 398 9.65 -7.89 -31.63
C TYR A 398 8.72 -7.37 -30.56
N SER A 399 8.02 -6.31 -30.93
CA SER A 399 6.92 -5.71 -30.16
C SER A 399 5.58 -6.22 -30.68
N VAL A 400 4.56 -6.21 -29.84
CA VAL A 400 3.22 -6.67 -30.18
C VAL A 400 2.21 -5.56 -29.94
N SER A 401 1.33 -5.32 -30.92
CA SER A 401 0.18 -4.41 -30.82
C SER A 401 -1.11 -5.22 -31.06
N VAL A 402 -1.99 -5.21 -30.09
CA VAL A 402 -3.34 -5.76 -30.24
C VAL A 402 -4.30 -4.60 -30.48
N ARG A 403 -5.10 -4.67 -31.55
CA ARG A 403 -5.98 -3.59 -32.02
C ARG A 403 -7.39 -4.10 -32.24
N ALA A 404 -8.40 -3.34 -31.76
CA ALA A 404 -9.79 -3.69 -32.00
C ALA A 404 -10.18 -3.42 -33.46
N MET A 405 -10.98 -4.34 -34.05
CA MET A 405 -11.49 -4.22 -35.41
C MET A 405 -13.01 -4.34 -35.47
N ARG A 406 -13.59 -3.65 -36.45
CA ARG A 406 -14.99 -3.80 -36.85
C ARG A 406 -15.03 -4.01 -38.35
N GLY A 407 -15.30 -5.22 -38.79
CA GLY A 407 -15.05 -5.65 -40.17
C GLY A 407 -13.59 -5.45 -40.56
N GLU A 408 -13.33 -4.71 -41.64
CA GLU A 408 -11.97 -4.41 -42.12
C GLU A 408 -11.34 -3.16 -41.47
N ALA A 409 -12.10 -2.41 -40.67
CA ALA A 409 -11.64 -1.13 -40.13
C ALA A 409 -11.18 -1.25 -38.69
N LEU A 410 -10.10 -0.53 -38.35
CA LEU A 410 -9.66 -0.34 -36.97
C LEU A 410 -10.67 0.52 -36.20
N VAL A 411 -10.99 0.11 -34.99
CA VAL A 411 -11.89 0.84 -34.11
C VAL A 411 -11.18 2.08 -33.54
N GLN A 412 -11.89 3.20 -33.52
CA GLN A 412 -11.44 4.44 -32.88
C GLN A 412 -12.41 4.84 -31.76
N ALA A 413 -11.86 5.22 -30.61
CA ALA A 413 -12.60 5.75 -29.49
C ALA A 413 -11.77 6.82 -28.79
N GLY A 414 -12.44 7.86 -28.26
CA GLY A 414 -11.75 8.94 -27.55
C GLY A 414 -10.74 9.75 -28.38
N GLY A 415 -10.82 9.70 -29.72
CA GLY A 415 -9.91 10.41 -30.63
C GLY A 415 -8.62 9.65 -31.00
N GLY A 416 -8.48 8.38 -30.60
CA GLY A 416 -7.36 7.51 -30.93
C GLY A 416 -7.79 6.11 -31.35
N LEU A 417 -6.82 5.29 -31.79
CA LEU A 417 -7.02 3.87 -32.05
C LEU A 417 -7.23 3.12 -30.73
N VAL A 418 -8.16 2.16 -30.74
CA VAL A 418 -8.35 1.23 -29.62
C VAL A 418 -7.34 0.12 -29.76
N GLN A 419 -6.24 0.25 -29.04
CA GLN A 419 -5.11 -0.66 -29.10
C GLN A 419 -4.37 -0.78 -27.78
N GLN A 420 -3.65 -1.91 -27.62
CA GLN A 420 -2.72 -2.14 -26.53
C GLN A 420 -1.37 -2.59 -27.12
N ASP A 421 -0.33 -1.79 -26.86
CA ASP A 421 1.02 -2.03 -27.35
C ASP A 421 1.91 -2.56 -26.22
N ARG A 422 2.76 -3.52 -26.54
CA ARG A 422 3.82 -4.02 -25.65
C ARG A 422 5.16 -4.08 -26.38
N ALA A 423 6.19 -3.66 -25.68
CA ALA A 423 7.56 -3.67 -26.21
C ALA A 423 8.09 -5.10 -26.45
N ALA A 424 7.56 -6.09 -25.72
CA ALA A 424 7.86 -7.51 -25.87
C ALA A 424 6.65 -8.32 -25.35
N PRO A 425 6.51 -9.61 -25.66
CA PRO A 425 5.58 -10.51 -25.01
C PRO A 425 5.79 -10.62 -23.49
N VAL A 426 4.88 -11.31 -22.81
CA VAL A 426 4.88 -11.55 -21.37
C VAL A 426 4.98 -10.23 -20.60
N TRP A 427 3.91 -9.43 -20.69
CA TRP A 427 3.80 -8.13 -20.02
C TRP A 427 4.88 -7.11 -20.44
N GLY A 428 5.46 -7.26 -21.61
CA GLY A 428 6.54 -6.41 -22.11
C GLY A 428 7.91 -6.77 -21.54
N GLY A 429 8.01 -7.84 -20.76
CA GLY A 429 9.23 -8.20 -20.03
C GLY A 429 10.08 -9.29 -20.66
N TYR A 430 9.60 -10.01 -21.69
CA TYR A 430 10.35 -11.11 -22.27
C TYR A 430 10.66 -10.92 -23.77
N PRO A 431 11.78 -10.26 -24.10
CA PRO A 431 12.18 -10.01 -25.47
C PRO A 431 12.32 -11.27 -26.31
N THR A 432 11.80 -11.25 -27.55
CA THR A 432 11.80 -12.42 -28.43
C THR A 432 13.19 -12.90 -28.82
N GLY A 433 14.19 -12.00 -28.89
CA GLY A 433 15.58 -12.36 -29.14
C GLY A 433 16.23 -13.24 -28.07
N ARG A 434 15.55 -13.49 -26.94
CA ARG A 434 15.99 -14.42 -25.89
C ARG A 434 15.39 -15.82 -26.04
N TRP A 435 14.44 -16.00 -26.96
CA TRP A 435 13.74 -17.27 -27.12
C TRP A 435 14.61 -18.31 -27.85
N GLU A 436 14.47 -19.55 -27.42
CA GLU A 436 15.17 -20.65 -28.07
C GLU A 436 14.29 -21.37 -29.09
N PRO A 437 14.87 -22.01 -30.09
CA PRO A 437 14.11 -22.81 -31.07
C PRO A 437 13.23 -23.84 -30.38
N GLY A 438 11.96 -23.87 -30.77
CA GLY A 438 10.95 -24.75 -30.19
C GLY A 438 10.28 -24.24 -28.90
N GLU A 439 10.75 -23.12 -28.36
CA GLU A 439 10.13 -22.54 -27.16
C GLU A 439 8.70 -22.08 -27.45
N VAL A 440 7.79 -22.43 -26.54
CA VAL A 440 6.41 -21.94 -26.52
C VAL A 440 6.29 -20.92 -25.40
N VAL A 441 5.78 -19.74 -25.71
CA VAL A 441 5.63 -18.63 -24.77
C VAL A 441 4.16 -18.21 -24.74
N ARG A 442 3.54 -18.30 -23.57
CA ARG A 442 2.21 -17.78 -23.32
C ARG A 442 2.27 -16.30 -22.96
N ASP A 443 1.37 -15.51 -23.55
CA ASP A 443 1.28 -14.06 -23.36
C ASP A 443 -0.17 -13.66 -23.14
N ASP A 444 -0.49 -13.08 -21.99
CA ASP A 444 -1.83 -12.78 -21.56
C ASP A 444 -2.11 -11.26 -21.63
N TYR A 445 -3.24 -10.87 -22.17
CA TYR A 445 -3.71 -9.49 -22.32
C TYR A 445 -5.07 -9.32 -21.67
N LEU A 446 -5.22 -8.29 -20.86
CA LEU A 446 -6.53 -7.81 -20.45
C LEU A 446 -6.89 -6.59 -21.29
N LEU A 447 -7.88 -6.75 -22.16
CA LEU A 447 -8.36 -5.73 -23.08
C LEU A 447 -9.61 -5.08 -22.47
N ASP A 448 -9.45 -3.93 -21.79
CA ASP A 448 -10.57 -3.16 -21.25
C ASP A 448 -11.06 -2.14 -22.30
N TRP A 449 -11.87 -2.64 -23.23
CA TRP A 449 -12.39 -1.86 -24.34
C TRP A 449 -13.92 -1.77 -24.36
N ALA A 450 -14.54 -1.75 -23.20
CA ALA A 450 -16.00 -1.64 -23.06
C ALA A 450 -16.58 -0.45 -23.84
N GLY A 451 -15.90 0.69 -23.88
CA GLY A 451 -16.32 1.85 -24.66
C GLY A 451 -16.26 1.67 -26.19
N ALA A 452 -15.59 0.63 -26.68
CA ALA A 452 -15.47 0.30 -28.10
C ALA A 452 -16.37 -0.85 -28.53
N TRP A 453 -17.02 -1.53 -27.59
CA TRP A 453 -17.87 -2.68 -27.84
C TRP A 453 -19.16 -2.29 -28.62
N PRO A 454 -19.67 -3.11 -29.55
CA PRO A 454 -19.11 -4.36 -30.03
C PRO A 454 -18.03 -4.17 -31.09
N TYR A 455 -16.98 -4.98 -31.00
CA TYR A 455 -16.00 -5.22 -32.06
C TYR A 455 -16.01 -6.71 -32.41
N ASP A 456 -15.69 -7.06 -33.66
CA ASP A 456 -15.83 -8.42 -34.20
C ASP A 456 -14.49 -9.07 -34.56
N GLY A 457 -13.39 -8.36 -34.31
CA GLY A 457 -12.06 -8.87 -34.56
C GLY A 457 -10.97 -8.15 -33.77
N LEU A 458 -9.84 -8.81 -33.69
CA LEU A 458 -8.58 -8.25 -33.18
C LEU A 458 -7.50 -8.38 -34.25
N ALA A 459 -6.78 -7.30 -34.52
CA ALA A 459 -5.54 -7.36 -35.30
C ALA A 459 -4.35 -7.45 -34.33
N VAL A 460 -3.64 -8.55 -34.40
CA VAL A 460 -2.36 -8.74 -33.67
C VAL A 460 -1.25 -8.38 -34.64
N VAL A 461 -0.61 -7.25 -34.40
CA VAL A 461 0.50 -6.74 -35.24
C VAL A 461 1.80 -6.98 -34.52
N VAL A 462 2.69 -7.72 -35.18
CA VAL A 462 4.07 -7.93 -34.70
C VAL A 462 4.97 -7.01 -35.50
N TYR A 463 5.77 -6.22 -34.80
CA TYR A 463 6.61 -5.20 -35.42
C TYR A 463 7.93 -5.04 -34.69
N ARG A 464 8.90 -4.44 -35.34
CA ARG A 464 10.18 -4.05 -34.71
C ARG A 464 10.46 -2.57 -34.94
N ARG A 465 11.30 -2.02 -34.09
CA ARG A 465 11.80 -0.66 -34.29
C ARG A 465 12.91 -0.66 -35.33
N GLU A 466 12.79 0.20 -36.35
CA GLU A 466 13.85 0.44 -37.35
C GLU A 466 14.15 1.93 -37.42
N GLY A 467 15.31 2.33 -36.88
CA GLY A 467 15.70 3.74 -36.77
C GLY A 467 14.69 4.56 -35.93
N GLU A 468 14.12 5.60 -36.54
CA GLU A 468 13.06 6.43 -35.92
C GLU A 468 11.64 5.90 -36.19
N GLY A 469 11.46 4.84 -36.98
CA GLY A 469 10.18 4.26 -37.37
C GLY A 469 9.99 2.84 -36.87
N PHE A 470 8.93 2.22 -37.40
CA PHE A 470 8.56 0.84 -37.11
C PHE A 470 8.36 0.08 -38.42
N ALA A 471 8.84 -1.17 -38.45
CA ALA A 471 8.57 -2.11 -39.53
C ALA A 471 7.68 -3.25 -39.02
N ASN A 472 6.53 -3.40 -39.67
CA ASN A 472 5.64 -4.54 -39.38
C ASN A 472 6.25 -5.82 -39.93
N LEU A 473 6.35 -6.85 -39.11
CA LEU A 473 6.68 -8.20 -39.53
C LEU A 473 5.45 -8.89 -40.10
N ALA A 474 4.36 -8.86 -39.37
CA ALA A 474 3.11 -9.52 -39.73
C ALA A 474 1.91 -8.86 -39.05
N GLU A 475 0.74 -9.08 -39.63
CA GLU A 475 -0.57 -8.81 -39.04
C GLU A 475 -1.42 -10.09 -39.09
N VAL A 476 -1.95 -10.48 -37.93
CA VAL A 476 -2.84 -11.65 -37.80
C VAL A 476 -4.19 -11.19 -37.30
N ARG A 477 -5.26 -11.65 -37.95
CA ARG A 477 -6.64 -11.32 -37.54
C ARG A 477 -7.24 -12.45 -36.75
N LEU A 478 -7.69 -12.14 -35.55
CA LEU A 478 -8.41 -13.03 -34.67
C LEU A 478 -9.90 -12.67 -34.71
N VAL A 479 -10.76 -13.68 -34.79
CA VAL A 479 -12.21 -13.48 -34.76
C VAL A 479 -12.70 -13.40 -33.33
N VAL A 480 -13.47 -12.36 -33.03
CA VAL A 480 -14.15 -12.15 -31.73
C VAL A 480 -15.61 -12.42 -31.91
N ARG A 481 -16.15 -13.41 -31.23
CA ARG A 481 -17.56 -13.71 -31.20
C ARG A 481 -18.28 -12.94 -30.11
N PRO A 482 -19.59 -12.73 -30.20
CA PRO A 482 -20.34 -12.05 -29.16
C PRO A 482 -20.16 -12.66 -27.78
N GLU A 483 -20.06 -13.99 -27.67
CA GLU A 483 -19.85 -14.72 -26.42
C GLU A 483 -18.46 -14.50 -25.79
N ASP A 484 -17.47 -14.05 -26.56
CA ASP A 484 -16.10 -13.82 -26.09
C ASP A 484 -15.98 -12.49 -25.31
N GLY A 485 -16.94 -11.57 -25.50
CA GLY A 485 -16.92 -10.25 -24.86
C GLY A 485 -18.21 -9.88 -24.13
N ALA A 486 -19.27 -10.67 -24.21
CA ALA A 486 -20.52 -10.41 -23.52
C ALA A 486 -20.58 -11.14 -22.16
N CYS A 487 -21.00 -10.42 -21.14
CA CYS A 487 -21.17 -10.92 -19.78
C CYS A 487 -22.66 -11.20 -19.48
N ARG A 488 -23.28 -12.16 -20.18
CA ARG A 488 -24.69 -12.54 -19.99
C ARG A 488 -24.85 -13.73 -19.05
#